data_904f46dc4735aaee39326142127149b9
#
_entry.id   904f46dc4735aaee39326142127149b9
#
_cell.length_a   1.000
_cell.length_b   1.000
_cell.length_c   1.000
_cell.angle_alpha   90.00
_cell.angle_beta   90.00
_cell.angle_gamma   90.00
#
_symmetry.space_group_name_H-M   'P 1'
#
loop_
_entity.id
_entity.type
_entity.pdbx_description
1 polymer ?
#
loop_
_entity_poly.entity_id
_entity_poly.type
_entity_poly.pdbx_seq_one_letter_code
_entity_poly.pdbx_strand_id
1 'polypeptide(L)'
;KMAKYSLDKYRNIGIMAHIDAGKTTTTERVLYYTGKSHKIGEVHDGAATMDWMEQEQERGITITSAATTCFWRDHRINIIDTPGHVDFTVEVERSLKVLDGAVCVFDGVAGVEPQSETVWRQADKYKVPRICFVNKLDRTGADFYRCVEMIKDRLGCKPLVLQLPIGSESDLKGVIDLVKMKGIVWQNEDLGAKFDIVEIPADLKEKADKYRKDLVEAAVEEDEKLMEAYLDGKEPSESDLIKCIRKGIFFLFFRSWYN
;
A
#
# COMPACT_ATOMS: atom_id res chain seq x y z
N LYS A 1 -4.60 16.29 -30.74
CA LYS A 1 -3.67 15.16 -30.46
C LYS A 1 -4.48 14.11 -29.75
N MET A 2 -4.67 12.93 -30.37
CA MET A 2 -5.29 11.78 -29.69
C MET A 2 -4.52 11.46 -28.41
N ALA A 3 -5.25 11.12 -27.33
CA ALA A 3 -4.63 10.69 -26.09
C ALA A 3 -3.74 9.45 -26.36
N LYS A 4 -2.49 9.48 -25.90
CA LYS A 4 -1.50 8.40 -26.12
C LYS A 4 -1.93 7.07 -25.48
N TYR A 5 -2.85 7.12 -24.52
CA TYR A 5 -3.38 5.97 -23.76
C TYR A 5 -4.90 5.95 -23.85
N SER A 6 -5.51 4.77 -23.90
CA SER A 6 -6.94 4.58 -23.76
C SER A 6 -7.37 4.76 -22.28
N LEU A 7 -8.62 5.07 -22.02
CA LEU A 7 -9.14 5.37 -20.67
C LEU A 7 -8.96 4.20 -19.69
N ASP A 8 -9.02 2.96 -20.16
CA ASP A 8 -8.77 1.76 -19.36
C ASP A 8 -7.33 1.62 -18.85
N LYS A 9 -6.40 2.43 -19.41
CA LYS A 9 -4.99 2.51 -18.99
C LYS A 9 -4.69 3.65 -18.03
N TYR A 10 -5.68 4.44 -17.63
CA TYR A 10 -5.51 5.49 -16.62
C TYR A 10 -5.77 4.94 -15.23
N ARG A 11 -4.96 5.39 -14.26
CA ARG A 11 -5.13 5.10 -12.83
C ARG A 11 -4.88 6.36 -12.03
N ASN A 12 -5.86 6.78 -11.25
CA ASN A 12 -5.72 7.86 -10.28
C ASN A 12 -5.55 7.22 -8.91
N ILE A 13 -4.36 7.31 -8.36
CA ILE A 13 -4.04 6.73 -7.06
C ILE A 13 -3.75 7.81 -6.03
N GLY A 14 -4.33 7.67 -4.84
CA GLY A 14 -4.03 8.53 -3.70
C GLY A 14 -2.98 7.91 -2.79
N ILE A 15 -2.12 8.73 -2.20
CA ILE A 15 -1.26 8.32 -1.10
C ILE A 15 -1.80 8.96 0.18
N MET A 16 -2.25 8.15 1.10
CA MET A 16 -2.88 8.55 2.36
C MET A 16 -2.01 8.11 3.53
N ALA A 17 -1.71 9.01 4.44
CA ALA A 17 -0.85 8.69 5.57
C ALA A 17 -1.10 9.66 6.73
N HIS A 18 -0.80 9.21 7.94
CA HIS A 18 -0.58 10.09 9.07
C HIS A 18 0.67 10.96 8.85
N ILE A 19 0.76 12.10 9.54
CA ILE A 19 1.96 12.96 9.56
C ILE A 19 3.16 12.09 9.95
N ASP A 20 4.27 12.27 9.24
CA ASP A 20 5.52 11.54 9.42
C ASP A 20 5.48 10.04 9.14
N ALA A 21 4.36 9.43 8.73
CA ALA A 21 4.33 8.01 8.35
C ALA A 21 5.14 7.68 7.08
N GLY A 22 5.59 8.71 6.35
CA GLY A 22 6.42 8.56 5.15
C GLY A 22 5.65 8.68 3.84
N LYS A 23 4.59 9.49 3.81
CA LYS A 23 3.80 9.77 2.61
C LYS A 23 4.67 10.30 1.47
N THR A 24 5.37 11.41 1.68
CA THR A 24 6.25 12.03 0.69
C THR A 24 7.37 11.08 0.27
N THR A 25 8.00 10.40 1.21
CA THR A 25 9.04 9.40 0.91
C THR A 25 8.51 8.28 0.00
N THR A 26 7.30 7.77 0.27
CA THR A 26 6.68 6.72 -0.56
C THR A 26 6.40 7.25 -1.97
N THR A 27 5.87 8.47 -2.10
CA THR A 27 5.61 9.11 -3.39
C THR A 27 6.90 9.29 -4.19
N GLU A 28 7.94 9.86 -3.58
CA GLU A 28 9.25 10.06 -4.22
C GLU A 28 9.87 8.74 -4.69
N ARG A 29 9.74 7.66 -3.92
CA ARG A 29 10.21 6.33 -4.32
C ARG A 29 9.44 5.80 -5.53
N VAL A 30 8.12 5.96 -5.58
CA VAL A 30 7.32 5.58 -6.76
C VAL A 30 7.76 6.37 -7.98
N LEU A 31 8.00 7.69 -7.86
CA LEU A 31 8.48 8.52 -8.96
C LEU A 31 9.88 8.12 -9.44
N TYR A 32 10.75 7.77 -8.52
CA TYR A 32 12.10 7.29 -8.84
C TYR A 32 12.06 5.96 -9.60
N TYR A 33 11.37 4.94 -9.09
CA TYR A 33 11.30 3.62 -9.72
C TYR A 33 10.53 3.60 -11.04
N THR A 34 9.65 4.57 -11.27
CA THR A 34 8.98 4.74 -12.57
C THR A 34 9.79 5.58 -13.56
N GLY A 35 11.00 6.02 -13.19
CA GLY A 35 11.89 6.82 -14.03
C GLY A 35 11.42 8.25 -14.26
N LYS A 36 10.47 8.74 -13.46
CA LYS A 36 9.98 10.11 -13.53
C LYS A 36 10.96 11.10 -12.86
N SER A 37 11.57 10.69 -11.75
CA SER A 37 12.64 11.41 -11.08
C SER A 37 13.98 10.68 -11.27
N HIS A 38 15.07 11.44 -11.46
CA HIS A 38 16.44 10.91 -11.57
C HIS A 38 17.16 10.84 -10.22
N LYS A 39 16.61 11.50 -9.20
CA LYS A 39 17.12 11.49 -7.82
C LYS A 39 15.95 11.21 -6.89
N ILE A 40 16.25 10.55 -5.79
CA ILE A 40 15.29 10.42 -4.68
C ILE A 40 15.36 11.74 -3.93
N GLY A 41 14.26 12.51 -3.95
CA GLY A 41 14.13 13.70 -3.12
C GLY A 41 13.89 13.27 -1.66
N GLU A 42 14.71 13.78 -0.75
CA GLU A 42 14.48 13.60 0.68
C GLU A 42 13.81 14.85 1.27
N VAL A 43 12.82 14.65 2.14
CA VAL A 43 12.07 15.75 2.77
C VAL A 43 12.99 16.66 3.56
N HIS A 44 14.00 16.08 4.23
CA HIS A 44 14.97 16.82 5.06
C HIS A 44 15.91 17.72 4.25
N ASP A 45 16.10 17.42 2.96
CA ASP A 45 16.98 18.20 2.07
C ASP A 45 16.21 19.23 1.23
N GLY A 46 14.89 19.36 1.41
CA GLY A 46 14.03 20.27 0.63
C GLY A 46 13.97 19.95 -0.87
N ALA A 47 14.35 18.73 -1.25
CA ALA A 47 14.49 18.29 -2.65
C ALA A 47 13.28 17.45 -3.13
N ALA A 48 12.21 17.33 -2.35
CA ALA A 48 11.04 16.52 -2.70
C ALA A 48 10.26 17.19 -3.86
N THR A 49 9.95 16.41 -4.89
CA THR A 49 9.27 16.91 -6.12
C THR A 49 7.82 17.32 -5.86
N MET A 50 7.19 16.76 -4.82
CA MET A 50 5.78 17.01 -4.51
C MET A 50 5.56 18.16 -3.53
N ASP A 51 6.55 18.52 -2.73
CA ASP A 51 6.49 19.63 -1.77
C ASP A 51 6.98 20.92 -2.46
N TRP A 52 6.14 21.48 -3.32
CA TRP A 52 6.52 22.65 -4.15
C TRP A 52 6.27 23.99 -3.48
N MET A 53 5.47 24.03 -2.41
CA MET A 53 5.24 25.23 -1.62
C MET A 53 6.29 25.39 -0.51
N GLU A 54 6.83 26.60 -0.35
CA GLU A 54 7.81 26.91 0.70
C GLU A 54 7.31 26.54 2.10
N GLN A 55 6.01 26.76 2.35
CA GLN A 55 5.35 26.39 3.62
C GLN A 55 5.23 24.86 3.82
N GLU A 56 5.13 24.08 2.75
CA GLU A 56 5.13 22.62 2.81
C GLU A 56 6.51 22.11 3.16
N GLN A 57 7.55 22.69 2.55
CA GLN A 57 8.95 22.36 2.82
C GLN A 57 9.37 22.72 4.25
N GLU A 58 8.97 23.91 4.74
CA GLU A 58 9.29 24.35 6.10
C GLU A 58 8.62 23.50 7.19
N ARG A 59 7.39 23.03 6.95
CA ARG A 59 6.60 22.28 7.94
C ARG A 59 6.65 20.78 7.77
N GLY A 60 7.17 20.29 6.64
CA GLY A 60 7.19 18.86 6.31
C GLY A 60 5.80 18.24 6.14
N ILE A 61 4.78 19.06 5.83
CA ILE A 61 3.38 18.61 5.66
C ILE A 61 2.84 19.05 4.30
N THR A 62 2.05 18.20 3.67
CA THR A 62 1.33 18.54 2.43
C THR A 62 0.12 19.40 2.77
N ILE A 63 0.05 20.60 2.21
CA ILE A 63 -1.04 21.57 2.40
C ILE A 63 -2.02 21.50 1.22
N THR A 64 -1.51 21.40 0.00
CA THR A 64 -2.32 21.42 -1.22
C THR A 64 -2.20 20.08 -1.94
N SER A 65 -3.33 19.56 -2.44
CA SER A 65 -3.31 18.37 -3.28
C SER A 65 -2.51 18.60 -4.55
N ALA A 66 -1.36 17.94 -4.67
CA ALA A 66 -0.54 17.94 -5.87
C ALA A 66 -0.81 16.67 -6.68
N ALA A 67 -0.83 16.78 -8.00
CA ALA A 67 -0.97 15.64 -8.88
C ALA A 67 0.26 15.51 -9.77
N THR A 68 0.89 14.35 -9.71
CA THR A 68 2.03 14.01 -10.57
C THR A 68 1.73 12.78 -11.39
N THR A 69 2.17 12.77 -12.65
CA THR A 69 1.95 11.65 -13.56
C THR A 69 3.24 10.86 -13.75
N CYS A 70 3.15 9.54 -13.57
CA CYS A 70 4.19 8.59 -13.96
C CYS A 70 3.61 7.50 -14.88
N PHE A 71 4.49 6.65 -15.41
CA PHE A 71 4.11 5.61 -16.36
C PHE A 71 4.69 4.26 -15.89
N TRP A 72 3.83 3.23 -15.86
CA TRP A 72 4.26 1.90 -15.46
C TRP A 72 3.45 0.83 -16.18
N ARG A 73 4.13 -0.16 -16.80
CA ARG A 73 3.49 -1.29 -17.52
C ARG A 73 2.32 -0.86 -18.41
N ASP A 74 2.58 0.09 -19.31
CA ASP A 74 1.62 0.66 -20.26
C ASP A 74 0.41 1.38 -19.62
N HIS A 75 0.49 1.73 -18.35
CA HIS A 75 -0.49 2.55 -17.69
C HIS A 75 0.04 3.97 -17.44
N ARG A 76 -0.86 4.92 -17.55
CA ARG A 76 -0.66 6.26 -17.03
C ARG A 76 -1.21 6.33 -15.62
N ILE A 77 -0.33 6.59 -14.67
CA ILE A 77 -0.66 6.66 -13.25
C ILE A 77 -0.55 8.13 -12.83
N ASN A 78 -1.66 8.70 -12.38
CA ASN A 78 -1.69 9.99 -11.74
C ASN A 78 -1.65 9.75 -10.22
N ILE A 79 -0.58 10.19 -9.58
CA ILE A 79 -0.44 10.15 -8.12
C ILE A 79 -1.00 11.45 -7.59
N ILE A 80 -2.03 11.35 -6.76
CA ILE A 80 -2.68 12.49 -6.11
C ILE A 80 -2.24 12.46 -4.66
N ASP A 81 -1.39 13.38 -4.29
CA ASP A 81 -0.94 13.53 -2.91
C ASP A 81 -2.05 14.22 -2.11
N THR A 82 -2.60 13.51 -1.13
CA THR A 82 -3.70 14.02 -0.30
C THR A 82 -3.14 14.60 0.99
N PRO A 83 -3.57 15.82 1.39
CA PRO A 83 -3.19 16.37 2.70
C PRO A 83 -3.53 15.39 3.83
N GLY A 84 -2.57 15.17 4.72
CA GLY A 84 -2.74 14.26 5.87
C GLY A 84 -3.36 14.95 7.11
N HIS A 85 -3.60 16.25 7.05
CA HIS A 85 -4.05 17.03 8.18
C HIS A 85 -5.57 17.16 8.22
N VAL A 86 -6.17 17.05 9.41
CA VAL A 86 -7.64 17.15 9.63
C VAL A 86 -8.23 18.49 9.21
N ASP A 87 -7.42 19.55 9.18
CA ASP A 87 -7.87 20.90 8.82
C ASP A 87 -8.16 21.07 7.31
N PHE A 88 -7.71 20.14 6.46
CA PHE A 88 -7.88 20.19 5.01
C PHE A 88 -8.97 19.25 4.48
N THR A 89 -10.08 19.14 5.20
CA THR A 89 -11.17 18.19 4.90
C THR A 89 -11.72 18.32 3.47
N VAL A 90 -11.84 19.57 2.97
CA VAL A 90 -12.42 19.82 1.63
C VAL A 90 -11.49 19.36 0.51
N GLU A 91 -10.19 19.60 0.63
CA GLU A 91 -9.16 19.16 -0.33
C GLU A 91 -9.04 17.65 -0.33
N VAL A 92 -9.07 17.00 0.84
CA VAL A 92 -9.08 15.55 0.97
C VAL A 92 -10.32 14.96 0.30
N GLU A 93 -11.51 15.49 0.56
CA GLU A 93 -12.75 15.00 -0.03
C GLU A 93 -12.79 15.18 -1.56
N ARG A 94 -12.28 16.29 -2.08
CA ARG A 94 -12.18 16.51 -3.53
C ARG A 94 -11.25 15.48 -4.18
N SER A 95 -10.11 15.21 -3.55
CA SER A 95 -9.15 14.21 -4.03
C SER A 95 -9.76 12.82 -4.04
N LEU A 96 -10.43 12.42 -2.95
CA LEU A 96 -11.03 11.09 -2.83
C LEU A 96 -12.07 10.78 -3.91
N LYS A 97 -12.80 11.79 -4.40
CA LYS A 97 -13.84 11.61 -5.44
C LYS A 97 -13.30 11.18 -6.80
N VAL A 98 -12.03 11.42 -7.07
CA VAL A 98 -11.42 11.13 -8.38
C VAL A 98 -10.49 9.93 -8.35
N LEU A 99 -10.28 9.31 -7.17
CA LEU A 99 -9.38 8.18 -7.01
C LEU A 99 -10.00 6.87 -7.49
N ASP A 100 -9.21 6.09 -8.24
CA ASP A 100 -9.50 4.68 -8.54
C ASP A 100 -9.08 3.75 -7.38
N GLY A 101 -8.18 4.21 -6.54
CA GLY A 101 -7.71 3.52 -5.34
C GLY A 101 -6.70 4.34 -4.56
N ALA A 102 -6.36 3.89 -3.36
CA ALA A 102 -5.40 4.57 -2.50
C ALA A 102 -4.41 3.61 -1.85
N VAL A 103 -3.22 4.12 -1.55
CA VAL A 103 -2.21 3.48 -0.71
C VAL A 103 -2.26 4.16 0.66
N CYS A 104 -2.65 3.41 1.69
CA CYS A 104 -2.63 3.87 3.07
C CYS A 104 -1.28 3.48 3.70
N VAL A 105 -0.46 4.48 4.02
CA VAL A 105 0.86 4.27 4.63
C VAL A 105 0.73 4.39 6.14
N PHE A 106 1.11 3.32 6.84
CA PHE A 106 1.16 3.24 8.30
C PHE A 106 2.60 3.22 8.78
N ASP A 107 2.88 3.88 9.89
CA ASP A 107 4.17 3.81 10.56
C ASP A 107 4.30 2.50 11.34
N GLY A 108 5.35 1.71 11.09
CA GLY A 108 5.57 0.42 11.75
C GLY A 108 5.76 0.53 13.27
N VAL A 109 6.20 1.70 13.75
CA VAL A 109 6.38 1.98 15.19
C VAL A 109 5.10 2.50 15.83
N ALA A 110 4.45 3.51 15.22
CA ALA A 110 3.24 4.13 15.76
C ALA A 110 1.96 3.31 15.50
N GLY A 111 1.92 2.59 14.37
CA GLY A 111 0.74 1.85 13.94
C GLY A 111 -0.39 2.74 13.42
N VAL A 112 -1.62 2.45 13.86
CA VAL A 112 -2.79 3.26 13.50
C VAL A 112 -2.96 4.39 14.50
N GLU A 113 -2.99 5.63 13.99
CA GLU A 113 -3.15 6.84 14.78
C GLU A 113 -4.51 7.50 14.50
N PRO A 114 -5.00 8.42 15.36
CA PRO A 114 -6.33 9.04 15.22
C PRO A 114 -6.56 9.72 13.86
N GLN A 115 -5.51 10.31 13.28
CA GLN A 115 -5.59 10.90 11.95
C GLN A 115 -5.77 9.86 10.86
N SER A 116 -5.13 8.69 11.00
CA SER A 116 -5.33 7.54 10.09
C SER A 116 -6.78 7.08 10.10
N GLU A 117 -7.43 7.03 11.27
CA GLU A 117 -8.84 6.67 11.39
C GLU A 117 -9.75 7.68 10.67
N THR A 118 -9.47 8.98 10.81
CA THR A 118 -10.25 10.03 10.16
C THR A 118 -10.19 9.92 8.63
N VAL A 119 -8.98 9.80 8.09
CA VAL A 119 -8.77 9.66 6.64
C VAL A 119 -9.36 8.35 6.12
N TRP A 120 -9.28 7.28 6.92
CA TRP A 120 -9.89 5.98 6.59
C TRP A 120 -11.39 6.08 6.45
N ARG A 121 -12.08 6.71 7.42
CA ARG A 121 -13.55 6.92 7.37
C ARG A 121 -13.97 7.78 6.18
N GLN A 122 -13.18 8.79 5.82
CA GLN A 122 -13.42 9.60 4.62
C GLN A 122 -13.33 8.74 3.35
N ALA A 123 -12.32 7.88 3.25
CA ALA A 123 -12.18 6.95 2.14
C ALA A 123 -13.33 5.95 2.07
N ASP A 124 -13.87 5.49 3.21
CA ASP A 124 -15.08 4.65 3.26
C ASP A 124 -16.29 5.39 2.68
N LYS A 125 -16.51 6.64 3.09
CA LYS A 125 -17.60 7.49 2.59
C LYS A 125 -17.59 7.59 1.06
N TYR A 126 -16.42 7.66 0.44
CA TYR A 126 -16.26 7.75 -1.02
C TYR A 126 -16.00 6.40 -1.69
N LYS A 127 -16.05 5.29 -0.94
CA LYS A 127 -15.87 3.93 -1.44
C LYS A 127 -14.56 3.74 -2.20
N VAL A 128 -13.47 4.34 -1.72
CA VAL A 128 -12.15 4.24 -2.34
C VAL A 128 -11.48 2.93 -1.94
N PRO A 129 -11.17 2.02 -2.88
CA PRO A 129 -10.41 0.81 -2.60
C PRO A 129 -9.02 1.14 -2.10
N ARG A 130 -8.47 0.34 -1.15
CA ARG A 130 -7.20 0.65 -0.49
C ARG A 130 -6.28 -0.53 -0.41
N ILE A 131 -4.98 -0.25 -0.50
CA ILE A 131 -3.89 -1.15 -0.11
C ILE A 131 -3.17 -0.50 1.06
N CYS A 132 -2.93 -1.27 2.13
CA CYS A 132 -2.16 -0.82 3.28
C CYS A 132 -0.68 -1.12 3.07
N PHE A 133 0.16 -0.14 3.37
CA PHE A 133 1.61 -0.25 3.33
C PHE A 133 2.18 0.11 4.70
N VAL A 134 2.78 -0.87 5.37
CA VAL A 134 3.45 -0.66 6.67
C VAL A 134 4.89 -0.25 6.40
N ASN A 135 5.21 0.98 6.69
CA ASN A 135 6.50 1.63 6.44
C ASN A 135 7.36 1.66 7.70
N LYS A 136 8.65 1.97 7.55
CA LYS A 136 9.63 2.13 8.62
C LYS A 136 9.81 0.88 9.49
N LEU A 137 9.73 -0.29 8.89
CA LEU A 137 9.95 -1.56 9.58
C LEU A 137 11.41 -1.78 9.97
N ASP A 138 12.31 -0.95 9.49
CA ASP A 138 13.73 -0.84 9.82
C ASP A 138 14.00 -0.08 11.13
N ARG A 139 13.01 0.64 11.67
CA ARG A 139 13.17 1.42 12.90
C ARG A 139 13.00 0.58 14.15
N THR A 140 13.72 0.95 15.20
CA THR A 140 13.60 0.34 16.53
C THR A 140 12.16 0.48 17.07
N GLY A 141 11.59 -0.63 17.54
CA GLY A 141 10.21 -0.70 18.04
C GLY A 141 9.17 -0.90 16.94
N ALA A 142 9.56 -1.06 15.67
CA ALA A 142 8.64 -1.39 14.59
C ALA A 142 8.15 -2.83 14.70
N ASP A 143 6.84 -3.02 14.56
CA ASP A 143 6.20 -4.33 14.59
C ASP A 143 5.08 -4.41 13.56
N PHE A 144 5.34 -5.16 12.49
CA PHE A 144 4.38 -5.37 11.41
C PHE A 144 3.08 -6.03 11.90
N TYR A 145 3.20 -7.05 12.72
CA TYR A 145 2.03 -7.85 13.18
C TYR A 145 1.13 -7.03 14.09
N ARG A 146 1.72 -6.23 14.98
CA ARG A 146 0.99 -5.25 15.79
C ARG A 146 0.24 -4.25 14.91
N CYS A 147 0.86 -3.74 13.85
CA CYS A 147 0.20 -2.83 12.92
C CYS A 147 -1.01 -3.50 12.24
N VAL A 148 -0.88 -4.76 11.81
CA VAL A 148 -1.99 -5.52 11.20
C VAL A 148 -3.16 -5.68 12.18
N GLU A 149 -2.90 -6.03 13.44
CA GLU A 149 -3.94 -6.11 14.47
C GLU A 149 -4.57 -4.74 14.76
N MET A 150 -3.78 -3.67 14.84
CA MET A 150 -4.32 -2.32 15.01
C MET A 150 -5.21 -1.90 13.84
N ILE A 151 -4.85 -2.23 12.59
CA ILE A 151 -5.69 -1.98 11.40
C ILE A 151 -7.03 -2.69 11.55
N LYS A 152 -7.03 -3.96 11.99
CA LYS A 152 -8.24 -4.74 12.21
C LYS A 152 -9.10 -4.13 13.32
N ASP A 153 -8.51 -3.83 14.48
CA ASP A 153 -9.26 -3.45 15.68
C ASP A 153 -9.75 -2.00 15.62
N ARG A 154 -8.92 -1.07 15.13
CA ARG A 154 -9.25 0.36 15.11
C ARG A 154 -9.99 0.81 13.86
N LEU A 155 -9.70 0.19 12.71
CA LEU A 155 -10.34 0.54 11.44
C LEU A 155 -11.54 -0.35 11.12
N GLY A 156 -11.80 -1.40 11.92
CA GLY A 156 -12.96 -2.27 11.77
C GLY A 156 -12.99 -3.05 10.45
N CYS A 157 -11.83 -3.36 9.87
CA CYS A 157 -11.72 -4.08 8.62
C CYS A 157 -10.98 -5.42 8.80
N LYS A 158 -11.18 -6.36 7.88
CA LYS A 158 -10.41 -7.61 7.81
C LYS A 158 -9.23 -7.41 6.85
N PRO A 159 -8.01 -7.16 7.36
CA PRO A 159 -6.86 -6.97 6.48
C PRO A 159 -6.50 -8.28 5.79
N LEU A 160 -6.27 -8.23 4.48
CA LEU A 160 -5.75 -9.34 3.71
C LEU A 160 -4.24 -9.16 3.57
N VAL A 161 -3.48 -9.95 4.32
CA VAL A 161 -2.02 -9.85 4.33
C VAL A 161 -1.45 -10.48 3.07
N LEU A 162 -0.72 -9.69 2.27
CA LEU A 162 -0.10 -10.13 1.02
C LEU A 162 1.38 -10.42 1.16
N GLN A 163 2.05 -9.79 2.12
CA GLN A 163 3.49 -9.92 2.35
C GLN A 163 3.80 -9.96 3.84
N LEU A 164 4.84 -10.71 4.21
CA LEU A 164 5.39 -10.74 5.57
C LEU A 164 6.83 -10.23 5.55
N PRO A 165 7.30 -9.53 6.59
CA PRO A 165 8.70 -9.11 6.66
C PRO A 165 9.63 -10.29 6.91
N ILE A 166 10.83 -10.23 6.32
CA ILE A 166 11.97 -11.10 6.64
C ILE A 166 12.93 -10.29 7.50
N GLY A 167 13.01 -10.61 8.78
CA GLY A 167 13.71 -9.82 9.76
C GLY A 167 12.86 -8.69 10.33
N SER A 168 13.43 -7.90 11.21
CA SER A 168 12.81 -6.76 11.88
C SER A 168 13.86 -5.72 12.22
N GLU A 169 13.47 -4.46 12.34
CA GLU A 169 14.34 -3.35 12.70
C GLU A 169 15.60 -3.30 11.81
N SER A 170 16.78 -3.21 12.39
CA SER A 170 18.07 -3.20 11.66
C SER A 170 18.35 -4.48 10.87
N ASP A 171 17.66 -5.58 11.20
CA ASP A 171 17.81 -6.88 10.52
C ASP A 171 16.75 -7.10 9.41
N LEU A 172 15.95 -6.09 9.08
CA LEU A 172 15.01 -6.16 7.98
C LEU A 172 15.76 -6.34 6.65
N LYS A 173 15.57 -7.49 6.00
CA LYS A 173 16.28 -7.87 4.76
C LYS A 173 15.38 -7.94 3.54
N GLY A 174 14.09 -8.16 3.75
CA GLY A 174 13.18 -8.39 2.65
C GLY A 174 11.75 -8.68 3.09
N VAL A 175 11.00 -9.28 2.17
CA VAL A 175 9.63 -9.70 2.41
C VAL A 175 9.36 -11.09 1.84
N ILE A 176 8.41 -11.80 2.39
CA ILE A 176 7.81 -13.01 1.81
C ILE A 176 6.59 -12.57 1.01
N ASP A 177 6.57 -12.87 -0.27
CA ASP A 177 5.39 -12.74 -1.13
C ASP A 177 4.49 -13.97 -0.93
N LEU A 178 3.34 -13.78 -0.29
CA LEU A 178 2.40 -14.87 0.02
C LEU A 178 1.59 -15.31 -1.21
N VAL A 179 1.55 -14.51 -2.27
CA VAL A 179 0.92 -14.92 -3.53
C VAL A 179 1.80 -15.91 -4.27
N LYS A 180 3.10 -15.68 -4.29
CA LYS A 180 4.09 -16.53 -4.97
C LYS A 180 4.73 -17.57 -4.07
N MET A 181 4.60 -17.43 -2.76
CA MET A 181 5.29 -18.24 -1.75
C MET A 181 6.81 -18.26 -1.95
N LYS A 182 7.38 -17.06 -2.11
CA LYS A 182 8.83 -16.84 -2.28
C LYS A 182 9.27 -15.66 -1.41
N GLY A 183 10.53 -15.69 -0.99
CA GLY A 183 11.19 -14.56 -0.37
C GLY A 183 11.70 -13.58 -1.43
N ILE A 184 11.64 -12.28 -1.14
CA ILE A 184 12.25 -11.21 -1.91
C ILE A 184 13.21 -10.49 -0.98
N VAL A 185 14.51 -10.51 -1.28
CA VAL A 185 15.56 -9.90 -0.47
C VAL A 185 16.26 -8.83 -1.28
N TRP A 186 16.38 -7.62 -0.73
CA TRP A 186 17.03 -6.51 -1.41
C TRP A 186 18.55 -6.54 -1.22
N GLN A 187 19.27 -6.20 -2.29
CA GLN A 187 20.70 -5.94 -2.25
C GLN A 187 20.92 -4.51 -1.75
N ASN A 188 21.72 -4.35 -0.69
CA ASN A 188 21.89 -3.07 0.03
C ASN A 188 22.50 -1.92 -0.80
N GLU A 189 23.08 -2.20 -1.97
CA GLU A 189 23.90 -1.22 -2.71
C GLU A 189 23.11 -0.34 -3.69
N ASP A 190 21.85 -0.69 -4.04
CA ASP A 190 21.11 -0.03 -5.12
C ASP A 190 19.74 0.57 -4.68
N LEU A 191 19.63 1.05 -3.46
CA LEU A 191 18.41 1.70 -2.93
C LEU A 191 17.12 0.86 -3.14
N GLY A 192 17.25 -0.47 -3.18
CA GLY A 192 16.13 -1.40 -3.37
C GLY A 192 15.73 -1.65 -4.84
N ALA A 193 16.49 -1.15 -5.82
CA ALA A 193 16.23 -1.40 -7.23
C ALA A 193 16.54 -2.84 -7.64
N LYS A 194 17.51 -3.49 -6.99
CA LYS A 194 17.86 -4.89 -7.21
C LYS A 194 17.44 -5.75 -6.04
N PHE A 195 16.85 -6.88 -6.35
CA PHE A 195 16.42 -7.88 -5.39
C PHE A 195 16.62 -9.29 -5.92
N ASP A 196 16.81 -10.21 -5.00
CA ASP A 196 16.89 -11.63 -5.28
C ASP A 196 15.60 -12.32 -4.86
N ILE A 197 15.16 -13.29 -5.65
CA ILE A 197 14.05 -14.18 -5.29
C ILE A 197 14.68 -15.41 -4.64
N VAL A 198 14.29 -15.65 -3.40
CA VAL A 198 14.84 -16.73 -2.57
C VAL A 198 13.74 -17.64 -2.05
N GLU A 199 14.11 -18.81 -1.54
CA GLU A 199 13.17 -19.63 -0.80
C GLU A 199 12.81 -18.99 0.53
N ILE A 200 11.61 -19.30 1.05
CA ILE A 200 11.16 -18.78 2.35
C ILE A 200 12.09 -19.35 3.43
N PRO A 201 12.65 -18.51 4.32
CA PRO A 201 13.46 -18.97 5.45
C PRO A 201 12.72 -20.03 6.29
N ALA A 202 13.44 -21.08 6.70
CA ALA A 202 12.84 -22.23 7.37
C ALA A 202 12.09 -21.86 8.65
N ASP A 203 12.59 -20.91 9.40
CA ASP A 203 11.98 -20.37 10.63
C ASP A 203 10.69 -19.55 10.38
N LEU A 204 10.47 -19.06 9.17
CA LEU A 204 9.28 -18.31 8.77
C LEU A 204 8.28 -19.15 7.96
N LYS A 205 8.65 -20.39 7.59
CA LYS A 205 7.84 -21.22 6.70
C LYS A 205 6.45 -21.52 7.27
N GLU A 206 6.36 -21.97 8.51
CA GLU A 206 5.11 -22.28 9.17
C GLU A 206 4.18 -21.05 9.24
N LYS A 207 4.74 -19.90 9.60
CA LYS A 207 4.01 -18.64 9.63
C LYS A 207 3.53 -18.23 8.24
N ALA A 208 4.37 -18.34 7.23
CA ALA A 208 4.00 -18.03 5.85
C ALA A 208 2.88 -18.95 5.34
N ASP A 209 2.94 -20.25 5.63
CA ASP A 209 1.92 -21.21 5.24
C ASP A 209 0.57 -20.88 5.90
N LYS A 210 0.57 -20.50 7.18
CA LYS A 210 -0.65 -20.04 7.88
C LYS A 210 -1.26 -18.81 7.22
N TYR A 211 -0.46 -17.76 7.00
CA TYR A 211 -0.95 -16.54 6.35
C TYR A 211 -1.37 -16.77 4.90
N ARG A 212 -0.68 -17.66 4.19
CA ARG A 212 -1.07 -18.09 2.84
C ARG A 212 -2.44 -18.75 2.84
N LYS A 213 -2.71 -19.63 3.80
CA LYS A 213 -4.01 -20.29 3.95
C LYS A 213 -5.12 -19.24 4.17
N ASP A 214 -4.93 -18.32 5.12
CA ASP A 214 -5.89 -17.25 5.41
C ASP A 214 -6.13 -16.37 4.18
N LEU A 215 -5.07 -16.07 3.41
CA LEU A 215 -5.14 -15.31 2.16
C LEU A 215 -5.97 -16.03 1.10
N VAL A 216 -5.71 -17.30 0.87
CA VAL A 216 -6.41 -18.10 -0.16
C VAL A 216 -7.88 -18.25 0.23
N GLU A 217 -8.17 -18.63 1.47
CA GLU A 217 -9.54 -18.79 1.97
C GLU A 217 -10.37 -17.52 1.77
N ALA A 218 -9.82 -16.36 2.15
CA ALA A 218 -10.53 -15.09 1.97
C ALA A 218 -10.65 -14.67 0.49
N ALA A 219 -9.67 -14.98 -0.34
CA ALA A 219 -9.69 -14.58 -1.75
C ALA A 219 -10.65 -15.44 -2.59
N VAL A 220 -10.71 -16.76 -2.38
CA VAL A 220 -11.58 -17.64 -3.17
C VAL A 220 -13.07 -17.43 -2.89
N GLU A 221 -13.44 -16.80 -1.78
CA GLU A 221 -14.82 -16.38 -1.49
C GLU A 221 -15.39 -15.46 -2.60
N GLU A 222 -14.53 -14.82 -3.38
CA GLU A 222 -14.92 -13.93 -4.47
C GLU A 222 -15.28 -14.66 -5.79
N ASP A 223 -15.05 -15.97 -5.88
CA ASP A 223 -15.32 -16.78 -7.08
C ASP A 223 -15.82 -18.19 -6.68
N GLU A 224 -17.11 -18.47 -6.92
CA GLU A 224 -17.77 -19.73 -6.53
C GLU A 224 -17.02 -20.97 -7.07
N LYS A 225 -16.54 -20.93 -8.30
CA LYS A 225 -15.85 -22.08 -8.92
C LYS A 225 -14.49 -22.33 -8.30
N LEU A 226 -13.76 -21.27 -7.98
CA LEU A 226 -12.48 -21.38 -7.29
C LEU A 226 -12.66 -21.80 -5.83
N MET A 227 -13.73 -21.37 -5.19
CA MET A 227 -14.08 -21.80 -3.83
C MET A 227 -14.42 -23.29 -3.81
N GLU A 228 -15.27 -23.78 -4.74
CA GLU A 228 -15.58 -25.22 -4.84
C GLU A 228 -14.31 -26.04 -5.10
N ALA A 229 -13.46 -25.60 -6.05
CA ALA A 229 -12.21 -26.28 -6.34
C ALA A 229 -11.26 -26.32 -5.13
N TYR A 230 -11.20 -25.24 -4.36
CA TYR A 230 -10.38 -25.18 -3.15
C TYR A 230 -10.90 -26.11 -2.05
N LEU A 231 -12.22 -26.20 -1.87
CA LEU A 231 -12.84 -27.18 -0.94
C LEU A 231 -12.58 -28.63 -1.35
N ASP A 232 -12.43 -28.90 -2.65
CA ASP A 232 -12.00 -30.19 -3.22
C ASP A 232 -10.48 -30.42 -3.11
N GLY A 233 -9.74 -29.53 -2.44
CA GLY A 233 -8.29 -29.64 -2.21
C GLY A 233 -7.41 -29.16 -3.36
N LYS A 234 -7.96 -28.36 -4.29
CA LYS A 234 -7.18 -27.75 -5.39
C LYS A 234 -6.79 -26.32 -5.05
N GLU A 235 -5.50 -26.07 -4.95
CA GLU A 235 -4.97 -24.70 -4.78
C GLU A 235 -5.25 -23.86 -6.03
N PRO A 236 -5.67 -22.56 -5.85
CA PRO A 236 -5.84 -21.66 -6.97
C PRO A 236 -4.48 -21.31 -7.61
N SER A 237 -4.48 -21.11 -8.93
CA SER A 237 -3.29 -20.58 -9.61
C SER A 237 -2.95 -19.17 -9.12
N GLU A 238 -1.67 -18.76 -9.29
CA GLU A 238 -1.25 -17.37 -8.97
C GLU A 238 -2.13 -16.34 -9.69
N SER A 239 -2.43 -16.57 -10.98
CA SER A 239 -3.25 -15.66 -11.77
C SER A 239 -4.69 -15.57 -11.28
N ASP A 240 -5.27 -16.68 -10.85
CA ASP A 240 -6.66 -16.71 -10.34
C ASP A 240 -6.72 -16.08 -8.95
N LEU A 241 -5.74 -16.35 -8.11
CA LEU A 241 -5.62 -15.69 -6.80
C LEU A 241 -5.51 -14.18 -6.93
N ILE A 242 -4.68 -13.67 -7.84
CA ILE A 242 -4.55 -12.22 -8.11
C ILE A 242 -5.88 -11.64 -8.58
N LYS A 243 -6.64 -12.34 -9.45
CA LYS A 243 -7.97 -11.87 -9.90
C LYS A 243 -8.95 -11.79 -8.74
N CYS A 244 -8.99 -12.79 -7.87
CA CYS A 244 -9.84 -12.81 -6.67
C CYS A 244 -9.46 -11.69 -5.71
N ILE A 245 -8.17 -11.49 -5.43
CA ILE A 245 -7.68 -10.41 -4.58
C ILE A 245 -8.12 -9.05 -5.15
N ARG A 246 -7.94 -8.82 -6.45
CA ARG A 246 -8.37 -7.57 -7.10
C ARG A 246 -9.87 -7.35 -6.99
N LYS A 247 -10.68 -8.38 -7.20
CA LYS A 247 -12.13 -8.32 -7.04
C LYS A 247 -12.49 -8.01 -5.57
N GLY A 248 -11.89 -8.70 -4.63
CA GLY A 248 -12.12 -8.53 -3.20
C GLY A 248 -11.70 -7.16 -2.65
N ILE A 249 -10.63 -6.53 -3.18
CA ILE A 249 -10.24 -5.16 -2.80
C ILE A 249 -11.39 -4.18 -3.05
N PHE A 250 -12.18 -4.38 -4.12
CA PHE A 250 -13.36 -3.55 -4.39
C PHE A 250 -14.56 -3.88 -3.51
N PHE A 251 -14.68 -5.10 -2.96
CA PHE A 251 -15.85 -5.59 -2.24
C PHE A 251 -15.58 -5.91 -0.75
N LEU A 252 -14.42 -6.46 -0.39
CA LEU A 252 -14.11 -6.85 1.00
C LEU A 252 -13.93 -5.67 1.95
N PHE A 253 -13.44 -4.53 1.46
CA PHE A 253 -13.38 -3.31 2.26
C PHE A 253 -14.77 -2.70 2.53
N PHE A 254 -15.82 -3.14 1.83
CA PHE A 254 -17.20 -2.68 2.03
C PHE A 254 -18.03 -3.57 2.94
N ARG A 255 -17.57 -4.77 3.29
CA ARG A 255 -18.12 -5.55 4.38
C ARG A 255 -17.49 -5.13 5.71
N SER A 256 -17.50 -3.85 5.99
CA SER A 256 -17.42 -3.32 7.33
C SER A 256 -18.65 -3.82 8.10
N TRP A 257 -18.41 -4.39 9.25
CA TRP A 257 -19.40 -4.85 10.21
C TRP A 257 -20.31 -3.69 10.63
N TYR A 258 -21.33 -3.39 9.84
CA TYR A 258 -22.52 -2.66 10.25
C TYR A 258 -23.72 -3.42 9.69
N ASN A 259 -24.13 -4.39 10.44
CA ASN A 259 -25.50 -4.80 10.66
C ASN A 259 -25.76 -4.70 12.15
#